data_6acf6729db1c3ca14711079777a0d384
#
_entry.id   6acf6729db1c3ca14711079777a0d384
#
_cell.length_a   1.000
_cell.length_b   1.000
_cell.length_c   1.000
_cell.angle_alpha   90.00
_cell.angle_beta   90.00
_cell.angle_gamma   90.00
#
_symmetry.space_group_name_H-M   'P 1'
#
loop_
_entity.id
_entity.type
_entity.pdbx_description
1 polymer ?
#
loop_
_entity_poly.entity_id
_entity_poly.type
_entity_poly.pdbx_seq_one_letter_code
_entity_poly.pdbx_strand_id
1 'polypeptide(L)'
;MQRCVIQRALTALAALCLSACGAAAPPADLYKAKAFVTGQDERNRRSGFAQSLPDVLVKVSGDPQLKDDPRVAALAATVETLAGSYVYHDRMEGLPIGDEQGTRDRPYDLTVSFKPDLIDAALKSLGREPWTAARPRIVVFLAVRNHARDYWLARDSEFGTDQRDAMASAAWTFGLPVQLPPGSAIANLPLTFDVPPKERLQNLADAAKAAGGDVALAGAMAWSDGFIGWHANWQLITKDKTYTWAIRDVSFDEAFRSAMRGTAQILSGHGQPE
;
A
#
# COMPACT_ATOMS: atom_id res chain seq x y z
N MET A 1 29.21 74.47 -24.24
CA MET A 1 29.59 73.10 -23.85
C MET A 1 28.62 72.62 -22.84
N GLN A 2 27.53 71.97 -23.26
CA GLN A 2 26.47 71.45 -22.38
C GLN A 2 26.60 69.92 -22.32
N ARG A 3 26.84 69.40 -21.14
CA ARG A 3 26.82 67.95 -20.88
C ARG A 3 25.43 67.56 -20.43
N CYS A 4 24.75 66.79 -21.25
CA CYS A 4 23.45 66.19 -21.00
C CYS A 4 23.66 64.95 -20.13
N VAL A 5 23.06 64.94 -18.90
CA VAL A 5 23.04 63.80 -18.01
C VAL A 5 21.73 63.06 -18.26
N ILE A 6 21.83 61.87 -18.80
CA ILE A 6 20.71 60.98 -19.02
C ILE A 6 20.54 60.11 -17.76
N GLN A 7 19.51 60.33 -17.00
CA GLN A 7 19.09 59.53 -15.83
C GLN A 7 18.33 58.29 -16.39
N ARG A 8 18.92 57.10 -16.17
CA ARG A 8 18.25 55.82 -16.44
C ARG A 8 17.49 55.42 -15.20
N ALA A 9 16.18 55.46 -15.27
CA ALA A 9 15.29 54.85 -14.29
C ALA A 9 15.25 53.33 -14.53
N LEU A 10 15.78 52.54 -13.59
CA LEU A 10 15.57 51.10 -13.52
C LEU A 10 14.25 50.82 -12.81
N THR A 11 13.24 50.41 -13.56
CA THR A 11 12.02 49.82 -13.02
C THR A 11 12.29 48.32 -12.76
N ALA A 12 12.44 47.97 -11.48
CA ALA A 12 12.49 46.56 -11.07
C ALA A 12 11.07 45.99 -11.06
N LEU A 13 10.77 45.12 -12.04
CA LEU A 13 9.54 44.34 -12.09
C LEU A 13 9.73 43.09 -11.23
N ALA A 14 9.22 43.11 -10.01
CA ALA A 14 9.19 41.92 -9.14
C ALA A 14 8.10 40.97 -9.65
N ALA A 15 8.52 39.94 -10.38
CA ALA A 15 7.65 38.83 -10.75
C ALA A 15 7.39 37.97 -9.51
N LEU A 16 6.19 38.12 -8.93
CA LEU A 16 5.67 37.29 -7.85
C LEU A 16 5.27 35.93 -8.46
N CYS A 17 6.18 34.94 -8.43
CA CYS A 17 5.84 33.56 -8.76
C CYS A 17 4.96 33.01 -7.63
N LEU A 18 3.65 33.10 -7.76
CA LEU A 18 2.71 32.27 -7.01
C LEU A 18 2.93 30.81 -7.47
N SER A 19 3.74 30.06 -6.74
CA SER A 19 3.75 28.60 -6.85
C SER A 19 2.41 28.08 -6.35
N ALA A 20 1.45 27.92 -7.25
CA ALA A 20 0.26 27.14 -7.00
C ALA A 20 0.73 25.72 -6.67
N CYS A 21 0.74 25.37 -5.38
CA CYS A 21 0.88 24.00 -4.92
C CYS A 21 -0.39 23.26 -5.36
N GLY A 22 -0.42 22.84 -6.63
CA GLY A 22 -1.48 22.01 -7.16
C GLY A 22 -1.42 20.69 -6.38
N ALA A 23 -2.42 20.43 -5.53
CA ALA A 23 -2.61 19.11 -4.97
C ALA A 23 -2.68 18.13 -6.14
N ALA A 24 -1.71 17.23 -6.25
CA ALA A 24 -1.73 16.18 -7.25
C ALA A 24 -3.03 15.40 -7.06
N ALA A 25 -3.78 15.22 -8.15
CA ALA A 25 -4.98 14.38 -8.10
C ALA A 25 -4.61 13.03 -7.49
N PRO A 26 -5.43 12.48 -6.57
CA PRO A 26 -5.14 11.18 -5.97
C PRO A 26 -4.98 10.13 -7.08
N PRO A 27 -4.03 9.19 -6.95
CA PRO A 27 -3.85 8.14 -7.95
C PRO A 27 -5.19 7.48 -8.26
N ALA A 28 -5.51 7.28 -9.53
CA ALA A 28 -6.80 6.71 -9.98
C ALA A 28 -7.14 5.36 -9.32
N ASP A 29 -6.14 4.67 -8.76
CA ASP A 29 -6.30 3.40 -8.09
C ASP A 29 -6.66 3.50 -6.58
N LEU A 30 -6.69 4.69 -5.98
CA LEU A 30 -7.08 4.82 -4.56
C LEU A 30 -8.53 4.41 -4.33
N TYR A 31 -9.42 4.71 -5.28
CA TYR A 31 -10.84 4.37 -5.19
C TYR A 31 -11.18 3.02 -5.81
N LYS A 32 -10.18 2.15 -6.00
CA LYS A 32 -10.38 0.77 -6.48
C LYS A 32 -10.08 -0.23 -5.39
N ALA A 33 -10.91 -1.25 -5.29
CA ALA A 33 -10.68 -2.40 -4.42
C ALA A 33 -11.00 -3.70 -5.17
N LYS A 34 -10.51 -4.82 -4.66
CA LYS A 34 -10.72 -6.15 -5.25
C LYS A 34 -11.48 -7.04 -4.29
N ALA A 35 -12.36 -7.88 -4.86
CA ALA A 35 -13.01 -8.96 -4.15
C ALA A 35 -12.87 -10.25 -4.96
N PHE A 36 -12.90 -11.37 -4.24
CA PHE A 36 -13.00 -12.69 -4.85
C PHE A 36 -14.48 -13.12 -4.93
N VAL A 37 -14.92 -13.54 -6.11
CA VAL A 37 -16.30 -14.02 -6.32
C VAL A 37 -16.32 -15.29 -7.15
N THR A 38 -17.36 -16.13 -6.97
CA THR A 38 -17.52 -17.42 -7.65
C THR A 38 -18.62 -17.35 -8.71
N GLY A 39 -18.53 -16.38 -9.63
CA GLY A 39 -19.49 -16.16 -10.70
C GLY A 39 -19.64 -14.69 -11.02
N GLN A 40 -20.35 -14.39 -12.12
CA GLN A 40 -20.55 -13.01 -12.61
C GLN A 40 -22.02 -12.54 -12.51
N ASP A 41 -22.88 -13.37 -11.91
CA ASP A 41 -24.28 -13.02 -11.69
C ASP A 41 -24.43 -11.84 -10.73
N GLU A 42 -25.62 -11.27 -10.68
CA GLU A 42 -25.92 -10.08 -9.88
C GLU A 42 -25.68 -10.29 -8.37
N ARG A 43 -26.02 -11.45 -7.86
CA ARG A 43 -25.85 -11.78 -6.44
C ARG A 43 -24.36 -11.81 -6.06
N ASN A 44 -23.55 -12.49 -6.87
CA ASN A 44 -22.08 -12.57 -6.68
C ASN A 44 -21.44 -11.19 -6.84
N ARG A 45 -21.88 -10.41 -7.84
CA ARG A 45 -21.40 -9.03 -8.04
C ARG A 45 -21.69 -8.14 -6.83
N ARG A 46 -22.92 -8.14 -6.32
CA ARG A 46 -23.31 -7.35 -5.15
C ARG A 46 -22.54 -7.77 -3.91
N SER A 47 -22.34 -9.07 -3.71
CA SER A 47 -21.49 -9.62 -2.63
C SER A 47 -20.05 -9.12 -2.75
N GLY A 48 -19.47 -9.14 -3.96
CA GLY A 48 -18.14 -8.65 -4.23
C GLY A 48 -17.99 -7.13 -3.97
N PHE A 49 -18.98 -6.33 -4.34
CA PHE A 49 -19.00 -4.90 -4.00
C PHE A 49 -19.02 -4.69 -2.49
N ALA A 50 -19.86 -5.43 -1.76
CA ALA A 50 -19.94 -5.35 -0.30
C ALA A 50 -18.64 -5.76 0.38
N GLN A 51 -17.96 -6.81 -0.12
CA GLN A 51 -16.66 -7.25 0.40
C GLN A 51 -15.55 -6.22 0.16
N SER A 52 -15.57 -5.51 -0.98
CA SER A 52 -14.53 -4.55 -1.35
C SER A 52 -14.73 -3.16 -0.71
N LEU A 53 -15.91 -2.86 -0.17
CA LEU A 53 -16.20 -1.55 0.43
C LEU A 53 -15.31 -1.21 1.65
N PRO A 54 -15.12 -2.09 2.64
CA PRO A 54 -14.21 -1.80 3.75
C PRO A 54 -12.78 -1.53 3.27
N ASP A 55 -12.30 -2.28 2.29
CA ASP A 55 -10.93 -2.15 1.79
C ASP A 55 -10.71 -0.81 1.07
N VAL A 56 -11.68 -0.30 0.30
CA VAL A 56 -11.54 1.03 -0.32
C VAL A 56 -11.61 2.15 0.72
N LEU A 57 -12.46 2.04 1.74
CA LEU A 57 -12.54 3.02 2.82
C LEU A 57 -11.23 3.08 3.61
N VAL A 58 -10.65 1.93 3.97
CA VAL A 58 -9.34 1.84 4.61
C VAL A 58 -8.25 2.40 3.69
N LYS A 59 -8.24 2.04 2.42
CA LYS A 59 -7.27 2.53 1.44
C LYS A 59 -7.30 4.06 1.33
N VAL A 60 -8.48 4.66 1.25
CA VAL A 60 -8.63 6.12 1.06
C VAL A 60 -8.31 6.88 2.33
N SER A 61 -8.72 6.40 3.51
CA SER A 61 -8.49 7.10 4.79
C SER A 61 -7.14 6.76 5.43
N GLY A 62 -6.62 5.55 5.22
CA GLY A 62 -5.49 4.98 5.96
C GLY A 62 -5.85 4.44 7.35
N ASP A 63 -7.14 4.45 7.73
CA ASP A 63 -7.60 3.97 9.04
C ASP A 63 -8.06 2.50 8.99
N PRO A 64 -7.29 1.55 9.54
CA PRO A 64 -7.64 0.13 9.52
C PRO A 64 -8.86 -0.22 10.39
N GLN A 65 -9.25 0.64 11.35
CA GLN A 65 -10.40 0.39 12.22
C GLN A 65 -11.72 0.38 11.45
N LEU A 66 -11.76 0.98 10.27
CA LEU A 66 -12.94 0.96 9.41
C LEU A 66 -13.32 -0.43 8.92
N LYS A 67 -12.37 -1.38 8.90
CA LYS A 67 -12.64 -2.74 8.44
C LYS A 67 -13.68 -3.46 9.30
N ASP A 68 -13.65 -3.21 10.60
CA ASP A 68 -14.51 -3.86 11.60
C ASP A 68 -15.60 -2.92 12.15
N ASP A 69 -15.76 -1.72 11.57
CA ASP A 69 -16.79 -0.77 11.99
C ASP A 69 -18.17 -1.24 11.52
N PRO A 70 -19.13 -1.49 12.44
CA PRO A 70 -20.46 -1.95 12.09
C PRO A 70 -21.25 -0.97 11.19
N ARG A 71 -20.89 0.32 11.20
CA ARG A 71 -21.49 1.31 10.31
C ARG A 71 -21.07 1.10 8.86
N VAL A 72 -19.85 0.60 8.61
CA VAL A 72 -19.40 0.20 7.27
C VAL A 72 -20.19 -0.99 6.76
N ALA A 73 -20.49 -1.97 7.62
CA ALA A 73 -21.36 -3.08 7.27
C ALA A 73 -22.79 -2.60 6.89
N ALA A 74 -23.30 -1.58 7.57
CA ALA A 74 -24.60 -0.98 7.22
C ALA A 74 -24.57 -0.27 5.84
N LEU A 75 -23.46 0.39 5.48
CA LEU A 75 -23.28 1.01 4.15
C LEU A 75 -23.26 -0.04 3.01
N ALA A 76 -22.87 -1.28 3.28
CA ALA A 76 -22.89 -2.35 2.30
C ALA A 76 -24.29 -2.62 1.72
N ALA A 77 -25.37 -2.26 2.42
CA ALA A 77 -26.73 -2.36 1.90
C ALA A 77 -27.00 -1.49 0.66
N THR A 78 -26.27 -0.38 0.53
CA THR A 78 -26.39 0.59 -0.57
C THR A 78 -25.13 0.65 -1.46
N VAL A 79 -24.27 -0.36 -1.38
CA VAL A 79 -22.94 -0.37 -2.04
C VAL A 79 -23.03 -0.18 -3.56
N GLU A 80 -24.08 -0.64 -4.21
CA GLU A 80 -24.30 -0.48 -5.65
C GLU A 80 -24.37 1.01 -6.07
N THR A 81 -24.86 1.88 -5.21
CA THR A 81 -24.89 3.33 -5.48
C THR A 81 -23.49 3.93 -5.40
N LEU A 82 -22.62 3.38 -4.56
CA LEU A 82 -21.23 3.81 -4.35
C LEU A 82 -20.31 3.32 -5.48
N ALA A 83 -20.62 2.15 -6.06
CA ALA A 83 -19.86 1.59 -7.17
C ALA A 83 -20.05 2.42 -8.46
N GLY A 84 -18.94 2.64 -9.17
CA GLY A 84 -18.93 3.32 -10.47
C GLY A 84 -18.85 2.31 -11.61
N SER A 85 -17.70 1.65 -11.76
CA SER A 85 -17.45 0.62 -12.76
C SER A 85 -16.77 -0.59 -12.14
N TYR A 86 -16.78 -1.71 -12.86
CA TYR A 86 -16.15 -2.93 -12.37
C TYR A 86 -15.61 -3.77 -13.54
N VAL A 87 -14.61 -4.61 -13.25
CA VAL A 87 -13.99 -5.52 -14.20
C VAL A 87 -13.78 -6.87 -13.52
N TYR A 88 -14.10 -7.94 -14.23
CA TYR A 88 -13.78 -9.30 -13.83
C TYR A 88 -12.49 -9.76 -14.50
N HIS A 89 -11.63 -10.42 -13.75
CA HIS A 89 -10.52 -11.19 -14.26
C HIS A 89 -10.76 -12.66 -13.89
N ASP A 90 -10.83 -13.52 -14.91
CA ASP A 90 -11.05 -14.95 -14.73
C ASP A 90 -9.76 -15.61 -14.23
N ARG A 91 -9.75 -16.15 -13.02
CA ARG A 91 -8.58 -16.82 -12.44
C ARG A 91 -8.28 -18.18 -13.10
N MET A 92 -9.21 -18.69 -13.91
CA MET A 92 -9.07 -19.92 -14.68
C MET A 92 -9.02 -19.63 -16.19
N GLU A 93 -8.59 -18.44 -16.59
CA GLU A 93 -8.44 -18.07 -17.99
C GLU A 93 -7.56 -19.09 -18.73
N GLY A 94 -8.01 -19.55 -19.91
CA GLY A 94 -7.34 -20.59 -20.70
C GLY A 94 -7.69 -22.03 -20.31
N LEU A 95 -8.40 -22.25 -19.19
CA LEU A 95 -8.90 -23.58 -18.85
C LEU A 95 -10.33 -23.81 -19.35
N PRO A 96 -10.74 -25.07 -19.66
CA PRO A 96 -12.09 -25.39 -20.08
C PRO A 96 -13.15 -24.92 -19.07
N ILE A 97 -14.30 -24.45 -19.57
CA ILE A 97 -15.41 -23.94 -18.73
C ILE A 97 -16.18 -25.09 -18.07
N GLY A 98 -16.20 -26.26 -18.67
CA GLY A 98 -16.89 -27.45 -18.15
C GLY A 98 -15.98 -28.67 -18.17
N ASP A 99 -16.37 -29.67 -17.41
CA ASP A 99 -15.79 -31.03 -17.41
C ASP A 99 -16.91 -32.06 -17.63
N GLU A 100 -16.59 -33.34 -17.52
CA GLU A 100 -17.55 -34.43 -17.66
C GLU A 100 -18.70 -34.38 -16.63
N GLN A 101 -18.54 -33.60 -15.57
CA GLN A 101 -19.54 -33.44 -14.50
C GLN A 101 -20.42 -32.17 -14.69
N GLY A 102 -20.16 -31.38 -15.74
CA GLY A 102 -20.91 -30.16 -16.08
C GLY A 102 -20.14 -28.86 -15.89
N THR A 103 -20.87 -27.74 -15.99
CA THR A 103 -20.31 -26.40 -15.81
C THR A 103 -20.22 -26.07 -14.31
N ARG A 104 -19.03 -25.64 -13.86
CA ARG A 104 -18.81 -25.19 -12.48
C ARG A 104 -18.74 -23.66 -12.42
N ASP A 105 -19.14 -23.11 -11.27
CA ASP A 105 -18.90 -21.70 -10.98
C ASP A 105 -17.40 -21.40 -11.01
N ARG A 106 -17.00 -20.41 -11.81
CA ARG A 106 -15.61 -20.02 -11.96
C ARG A 106 -15.22 -18.94 -10.96
N PRO A 107 -14.00 -18.99 -10.41
CA PRO A 107 -13.48 -17.95 -9.55
C PRO A 107 -13.03 -16.73 -10.38
N TYR A 108 -13.42 -15.54 -9.92
CA TYR A 108 -13.03 -14.26 -10.53
C TYR A 108 -12.45 -13.32 -9.48
N ASP A 109 -11.45 -12.56 -9.90
CA ASP A 109 -11.04 -11.34 -9.21
C ASP A 109 -11.91 -10.20 -9.76
N LEU A 110 -12.80 -9.69 -8.91
CA LEU A 110 -13.66 -8.55 -9.22
C LEU A 110 -12.98 -7.27 -8.74
N THR A 111 -12.53 -6.44 -9.68
CA THR A 111 -12.03 -5.10 -9.37
C THR A 111 -13.17 -4.09 -9.48
N VAL A 112 -13.47 -3.40 -8.40
CA VAL A 112 -14.51 -2.37 -8.32
C VAL A 112 -13.86 -1.00 -8.27
N SER A 113 -14.28 -0.10 -9.16
CA SER A 113 -13.94 1.33 -9.11
C SER A 113 -15.10 2.08 -8.47
N PHE A 114 -14.90 2.60 -7.29
CA PHE A 114 -15.91 3.37 -6.57
C PHE A 114 -15.92 4.85 -7.01
N LYS A 115 -17.05 5.51 -6.80
CA LYS A 115 -17.20 6.95 -7.07
C LYS A 115 -16.52 7.76 -5.98
N PRO A 116 -15.46 8.55 -6.29
CA PRO A 116 -14.67 9.26 -5.27
C PRO A 116 -15.50 10.11 -4.33
N ASP A 117 -16.37 10.95 -4.90
CA ASP A 117 -17.19 11.88 -4.11
C ASP A 117 -18.10 11.16 -3.10
N LEU A 118 -18.61 9.97 -3.48
CA LEU A 118 -19.48 9.18 -2.62
C LEU A 118 -18.70 8.44 -1.53
N ILE A 119 -17.50 7.96 -1.83
CA ILE A 119 -16.60 7.36 -0.83
C ILE A 119 -16.14 8.42 0.17
N ASP A 120 -15.76 9.61 -0.30
CA ASP A 120 -15.37 10.72 0.59
C ASP A 120 -16.53 11.16 1.49
N ALA A 121 -17.75 11.22 0.95
CA ALA A 121 -18.96 11.50 1.74
C ALA A 121 -19.25 10.39 2.77
N ALA A 122 -19.06 9.13 2.38
CA ALA A 122 -19.20 7.99 3.29
C ALA A 122 -18.17 8.06 4.44
N LEU A 123 -16.90 8.35 4.16
CA LEU A 123 -15.87 8.56 5.18
C LEU A 123 -16.26 9.67 6.16
N LYS A 124 -16.72 10.82 5.65
CA LYS A 124 -17.20 11.93 6.50
C LYS A 124 -18.36 11.52 7.41
N SER A 125 -19.30 10.73 6.90
CA SER A 125 -20.42 10.23 7.71
C SER A 125 -19.98 9.27 8.82
N LEU A 126 -18.85 8.59 8.62
CA LEU A 126 -18.19 7.73 9.61
C LEU A 126 -17.27 8.51 10.58
N GLY A 127 -17.17 9.84 10.43
CA GLY A 127 -16.28 10.69 11.23
C GLY A 127 -14.81 10.53 10.85
N ARG A 128 -14.54 10.24 9.58
CA ARG A 128 -13.20 10.08 9.00
C ARG A 128 -13.02 11.01 7.82
N GLU A 129 -11.75 11.35 7.54
CA GLU A 129 -11.39 12.15 6.38
C GLU A 129 -10.55 11.33 5.39
N PRO A 130 -10.66 11.61 4.08
CA PRO A 130 -9.72 11.05 3.11
C PRO A 130 -8.29 11.47 3.41
N TRP A 131 -7.33 10.55 3.28
CA TRP A 131 -5.91 10.87 3.34
C TRP A 131 -5.48 11.51 2.01
N THR A 132 -5.58 12.83 1.94
CA THR A 132 -5.31 13.64 0.74
C THR A 132 -3.84 14.01 0.58
N ALA A 133 -3.01 13.87 1.63
CA ALA A 133 -1.58 14.13 1.55
C ALA A 133 -0.90 13.16 0.58
N ALA A 134 0.17 13.62 -0.09
CA ALA A 134 0.99 12.78 -0.94
C ALA A 134 1.54 11.60 -0.13
N ARG A 135 1.37 10.39 -0.64
CA ARG A 135 1.87 9.18 0.01
C ARG A 135 3.36 9.05 -0.20
N PRO A 136 4.16 8.92 0.89
CA PRO A 136 5.60 8.78 0.77
C PRO A 136 5.97 7.51 0.00
N ARG A 137 7.04 7.56 -0.80
CA ARG A 137 7.61 6.37 -1.45
C ARG A 137 8.35 5.55 -0.42
N ILE A 138 8.00 4.28 -0.30
CA ILE A 138 8.50 3.37 0.71
C ILE A 138 9.52 2.43 0.08
N VAL A 139 10.74 2.39 0.62
CA VAL A 139 11.72 1.36 0.27
C VAL A 139 11.71 0.28 1.35
N VAL A 140 11.45 -0.96 0.93
CA VAL A 140 11.35 -2.09 1.85
C VAL A 140 12.65 -2.89 1.85
N PHE A 141 13.26 -3.01 3.02
CA PHE A 141 14.43 -3.86 3.29
C PHE A 141 13.96 -5.07 4.10
N LEU A 142 13.75 -6.20 3.44
CA LEU A 142 13.20 -7.40 4.06
C LEU A 142 14.20 -8.55 4.07
N ALA A 143 14.64 -8.96 5.27
CA ALA A 143 15.35 -10.21 5.50
C ALA A 143 14.35 -11.36 5.61
N VAL A 144 14.55 -12.43 4.86
CA VAL A 144 13.69 -13.62 4.84
C VAL A 144 14.50 -14.84 5.24
N ARG A 145 13.99 -15.60 6.21
CA ARG A 145 14.45 -16.96 6.58
C ARG A 145 13.35 -17.95 6.23
N ASN A 146 13.60 -18.75 5.20
CA ASN A 146 12.68 -19.79 4.77
C ASN A 146 13.37 -21.16 4.88
N HIS A 147 13.06 -21.93 5.93
CA HIS A 147 13.70 -23.20 6.25
C HIS A 147 15.24 -23.11 6.25
N ALA A 148 15.88 -23.68 5.25
CA ALA A 148 17.34 -23.74 5.15
C ALA A 148 18.00 -22.53 4.49
N ARG A 149 17.23 -21.51 4.10
CA ARG A 149 17.76 -20.38 3.32
C ARG A 149 17.42 -19.05 3.96
N ASP A 150 18.47 -18.23 4.13
CA ASP A 150 18.39 -16.84 4.53
C ASP A 150 18.71 -15.95 3.32
N TYR A 151 17.89 -14.93 3.03
CA TYR A 151 18.12 -14.02 1.92
C TYR A 151 17.47 -12.66 2.13
N TRP A 152 17.97 -11.66 1.42
CA TRP A 152 17.28 -10.39 1.24
C TRP A 152 16.24 -10.51 0.13
N LEU A 153 15.04 -10.04 0.35
CA LEU A 153 14.04 -9.91 -0.71
C LEU A 153 14.39 -8.71 -1.58
N ALA A 154 15.10 -8.96 -2.68
CA ALA A 154 15.50 -7.94 -3.65
C ALA A 154 14.57 -7.95 -4.86
N ARG A 155 14.52 -6.81 -5.55
CA ARG A 155 13.69 -6.63 -6.76
C ARG A 155 14.09 -7.60 -7.89
N ASP A 156 15.37 -7.87 -8.03
CA ASP A 156 16.01 -8.63 -9.10
C ASP A 156 16.55 -10.01 -8.65
N SER A 157 16.15 -10.46 -7.45
CA SER A 157 16.53 -11.79 -6.95
C SER A 157 15.77 -12.89 -7.70
N GLU A 158 16.45 -14.01 -7.93
CA GLU A 158 15.84 -15.26 -8.41
C GLU A 158 14.93 -15.92 -7.38
N PHE A 159 15.08 -15.58 -6.09
CA PHE A 159 14.28 -16.10 -4.98
C PHE A 159 13.16 -15.14 -4.58
N GLY A 160 12.06 -15.70 -4.06
CA GLY A 160 10.98 -14.93 -3.44
C GLY A 160 10.06 -14.25 -4.45
N THR A 161 9.83 -14.80 -5.63
CA THR A 161 8.89 -14.25 -6.62
C THR A 161 7.49 -14.11 -6.03
N ASP A 162 6.94 -15.18 -5.44
CA ASP A 162 5.61 -15.16 -4.83
C ASP A 162 5.51 -14.11 -3.69
N GLN A 163 6.60 -13.94 -2.94
CA GLN A 163 6.67 -12.94 -1.87
C GLN A 163 6.70 -11.51 -2.42
N ARG A 164 7.40 -11.26 -3.53
CA ARG A 164 7.35 -9.95 -4.21
C ARG A 164 5.96 -9.63 -4.71
N ASP A 165 5.29 -10.60 -5.32
CA ASP A 165 3.93 -10.46 -5.83
C ASP A 165 2.93 -10.21 -4.70
N ALA A 166 3.04 -10.94 -3.60
CA ALA A 166 2.22 -10.76 -2.41
C ALA A 166 2.45 -9.39 -1.76
N MET A 167 3.71 -8.93 -1.69
CA MET A 167 4.03 -7.59 -1.20
C MET A 167 3.45 -6.50 -2.11
N ALA A 168 3.59 -6.64 -3.42
CA ALA A 168 3.02 -5.70 -4.39
C ALA A 168 1.49 -5.66 -4.29
N SER A 169 0.84 -6.81 -4.13
CA SER A 169 -0.60 -6.93 -3.91
C SER A 169 -1.04 -6.23 -2.61
N ALA A 170 -0.32 -6.45 -1.52
CA ALA A 170 -0.60 -5.79 -0.25
C ALA A 170 -0.40 -4.26 -0.36
N ALA A 171 0.68 -3.81 -1.00
CA ALA A 171 0.94 -2.39 -1.24
C ALA A 171 -0.20 -1.74 -2.06
N TRP A 172 -0.67 -2.42 -3.10
CA TRP A 172 -1.81 -1.94 -3.89
C TRP A 172 -3.10 -1.86 -3.06
N THR A 173 -3.35 -2.85 -2.20
CA THR A 173 -4.55 -2.89 -1.33
C THR A 173 -4.60 -1.67 -0.41
N PHE A 174 -3.47 -1.22 0.13
CA PHE A 174 -3.39 -0.03 1.00
C PHE A 174 -3.01 1.26 0.25
N GLY A 175 -2.86 1.18 -1.07
CA GLY A 175 -2.53 2.34 -1.92
C GLY A 175 -1.17 2.95 -1.62
N LEU A 176 -0.18 2.15 -1.22
CA LEU A 176 1.15 2.61 -0.86
C LEU A 176 2.13 2.45 -2.03
N PRO A 177 2.90 3.49 -2.37
CA PRO A 177 3.97 3.39 -3.37
C PRO A 177 5.20 2.70 -2.77
N VAL A 178 5.30 1.38 -2.96
CA VAL A 178 6.35 0.53 -2.41
C VAL A 178 7.33 0.10 -3.49
N GLN A 179 8.61 0.06 -3.15
CA GLN A 179 9.67 -0.51 -3.98
C GLN A 179 10.65 -1.35 -3.17
N LEU A 180 11.18 -2.40 -3.80
CA LEU A 180 12.29 -3.18 -3.27
C LEU A 180 13.62 -2.66 -3.85
N PRO A 181 14.71 -2.62 -3.07
CA PRO A 181 16.01 -2.29 -3.59
C PRO A 181 16.52 -3.41 -4.54
N PRO A 182 17.43 -3.10 -5.49
CA PRO A 182 18.13 -4.13 -6.23
C PRO A 182 19.10 -4.88 -5.31
N GLY A 183 19.43 -6.13 -5.63
CA GLY A 183 20.33 -6.97 -4.84
C GLY A 183 21.70 -6.31 -4.62
N SER A 184 22.22 -5.59 -5.62
CA SER A 184 23.48 -4.86 -5.53
C SER A 184 23.49 -3.78 -4.44
N ALA A 185 22.37 -3.14 -4.16
CA ALA A 185 22.26 -2.08 -3.15
C ALA A 185 22.23 -2.64 -1.71
N ILE A 186 21.92 -3.91 -1.53
CA ILE A 186 21.76 -4.56 -0.22
C ILE A 186 22.80 -5.68 0.03
N ALA A 187 23.65 -6.00 -0.95
CA ALA A 187 24.63 -7.08 -0.87
C ALA A 187 25.59 -6.97 0.32
N ASN A 188 25.93 -5.73 0.71
CA ASN A 188 26.84 -5.45 1.83
C ASN A 188 26.12 -5.22 3.16
N LEU A 189 24.79 -5.27 3.18
CA LEU A 189 24.03 -5.15 4.41
C LEU A 189 24.04 -6.48 5.17
N PRO A 190 24.36 -6.49 6.48
CA PRO A 190 24.32 -7.73 7.24
C PRO A 190 22.89 -8.25 7.34
N LEU A 191 22.68 -9.51 6.95
CA LEU A 191 21.40 -10.19 7.04
C LEU A 191 21.16 -10.58 8.51
N THR A 192 20.23 -9.92 9.18
CA THR A 192 19.88 -10.20 10.58
C THR A 192 18.37 -10.24 10.75
N PHE A 193 17.92 -11.04 11.73
CA PHE A 193 16.51 -11.24 12.05
C PHE A 193 16.14 -10.61 13.41
N ASP A 194 17.12 -10.05 14.11
CA ASP A 194 16.91 -9.27 15.33
C ASP A 194 16.54 -7.83 15.03
N VAL A 195 16.01 -7.14 16.03
CA VAL A 195 15.72 -5.70 15.96
C VAL A 195 17.04 -4.94 15.69
N PRO A 196 17.16 -4.20 14.57
CA PRO A 196 18.39 -3.51 14.25
C PRO A 196 18.74 -2.43 15.29
N PRO A 197 20.02 -2.24 15.64
CA PRO A 197 20.47 -1.11 16.45
C PRO A 197 20.24 0.23 15.72
N LYS A 198 20.26 1.32 16.47
CA LYS A 198 19.94 2.67 15.93
C LYS A 198 20.80 3.08 14.73
N GLU A 199 22.09 2.77 14.77
CA GLU A 199 23.06 3.10 13.69
C GLU A 199 22.66 2.40 12.39
N ARG A 200 22.18 1.18 12.49
CA ARG A 200 21.71 0.41 11.33
C ARG A 200 20.40 0.97 10.77
N LEU A 201 19.48 1.43 11.63
CA LEU A 201 18.26 2.08 11.19
C LEU A 201 18.56 3.35 10.39
N GLN A 202 19.55 4.14 10.81
CA GLN A 202 19.99 5.32 10.07
C GLN A 202 20.57 4.94 8.70
N ASN A 203 21.41 3.91 8.63
CA ASN A 203 21.96 3.42 7.36
C ASN A 203 20.85 2.97 6.38
N LEU A 204 19.78 2.34 6.88
CA LEU A 204 18.62 1.95 6.07
C LEU A 204 17.83 3.16 5.59
N ALA A 205 17.67 4.19 6.41
CA ALA A 205 17.02 5.43 6.01
C ALA A 205 17.83 6.15 4.90
N ASP A 206 19.14 6.20 5.03
CA ASP A 206 20.04 6.80 4.02
C ASP A 206 20.03 5.98 2.72
N ALA A 207 20.03 4.65 2.82
CA ALA A 207 19.89 3.76 1.66
C ALA A 207 18.55 3.92 0.96
N ALA A 208 17.45 4.09 1.71
CA ALA A 208 16.13 4.36 1.14
C ALA A 208 16.13 5.68 0.36
N LYS A 209 16.71 6.73 0.94
CA LYS A 209 16.82 8.03 0.28
C LYS A 209 17.67 7.94 -1.00
N ALA A 210 18.80 7.22 -0.95
CA ALA A 210 19.64 6.98 -2.12
C ALA A 210 18.90 6.21 -3.24
N ALA A 211 17.99 5.33 -2.88
CA ALA A 211 17.11 4.62 -3.80
C ALA A 211 15.90 5.46 -4.29
N GLY A 212 15.80 6.74 -3.90
CA GLY A 212 14.71 7.63 -4.29
C GLY A 212 13.44 7.47 -3.45
N GLY A 213 13.51 6.80 -2.29
CA GLY A 213 12.44 6.69 -1.33
C GLY A 213 12.39 7.87 -0.35
N ASP A 214 11.25 8.01 0.31
CA ASP A 214 11.03 9.05 1.32
C ASP A 214 11.10 8.46 2.74
N VAL A 215 10.77 7.17 2.89
CA VAL A 215 10.83 6.41 4.16
C VAL A 215 11.38 5.00 3.91
N ALA A 216 11.98 4.40 4.95
CA ALA A 216 12.39 3.00 4.92
C ALA A 216 11.45 2.14 5.78
N LEU A 217 11.04 1.00 5.24
CA LEU A 217 10.40 -0.06 5.99
C LEU A 217 11.36 -1.23 6.09
N ALA A 218 11.92 -1.44 7.29
CA ALA A 218 12.76 -2.59 7.58
C ALA A 218 11.88 -3.75 8.08
N GLY A 219 12.16 -4.95 7.61
CA GLY A 219 11.46 -6.16 7.99
C GLY A 219 12.38 -7.35 8.18
N ALA A 220 12.00 -8.23 9.09
CA ALA A 220 12.58 -9.56 9.22
C ALA A 220 11.43 -10.57 9.30
N MET A 221 11.43 -11.55 8.40
CA MET A 221 10.38 -12.56 8.30
C MET A 221 11.02 -13.95 8.34
N ALA A 222 10.59 -14.78 9.30
CA ALA A 222 11.11 -16.12 9.47
C ALA A 222 9.98 -17.15 9.53
N TRP A 223 10.16 -18.26 8.84
CA TRP A 223 9.29 -19.42 8.97
C TRP A 223 9.54 -20.13 10.31
N SER A 224 8.48 -20.55 10.95
CA SER A 224 8.51 -21.33 12.19
C SER A 224 7.86 -22.70 11.97
N ASP A 225 8.67 -23.76 12.05
CA ASP A 225 8.15 -25.14 11.94
C ASP A 225 7.28 -25.53 13.14
N GLY A 226 7.57 -24.97 14.31
CA GLY A 226 6.83 -25.26 15.54
C GLY A 226 5.38 -24.72 15.53
N PHE A 227 5.13 -23.64 14.82
CA PHE A 227 3.81 -22.99 14.71
C PHE A 227 3.20 -23.06 13.32
N ILE A 228 3.94 -23.64 12.35
CA ILE A 228 3.50 -23.79 10.95
C ILE A 228 3.05 -22.44 10.37
N GLY A 229 3.86 -21.40 10.55
CA GLY A 229 3.53 -20.05 10.13
C GLY A 229 4.73 -19.12 10.09
N TRP A 230 4.52 -17.94 9.51
CA TRP A 230 5.51 -16.89 9.45
C TRP A 230 5.44 -15.98 10.68
N HIS A 231 6.61 -15.63 11.19
CA HIS A 231 6.78 -14.55 12.16
C HIS A 231 7.43 -13.38 11.44
N ALA A 232 6.85 -12.20 11.56
CA ALA A 232 7.39 -11.00 10.93
C ALA A 232 7.50 -9.86 11.95
N ASN A 233 8.64 -9.17 11.93
CA ASN A 233 8.89 -7.94 12.67
C ASN A 233 9.08 -6.81 11.67
N TRP A 234 8.44 -5.68 11.90
CA TRP A 234 8.45 -4.52 11.04
C TRP A 234 8.91 -3.27 11.77
N GLN A 235 9.66 -2.41 11.08
CA GLN A 235 10.11 -1.13 11.59
C GLN A 235 9.97 -0.08 10.48
N LEU A 236 9.06 0.87 10.68
CA LEU A 236 8.94 2.02 9.80
C LEU A 236 9.83 3.14 10.32
N ILE A 237 10.80 3.54 9.52
CA ILE A 237 11.79 4.57 9.83
C ILE A 237 11.37 5.84 9.11
N THR A 238 10.81 6.78 9.86
CA THR A 238 10.48 8.12 9.38
C THR A 238 11.57 9.11 9.80
N LYS A 239 11.47 10.35 9.34
CA LYS A 239 12.42 11.41 9.71
C LYS A 239 12.49 11.64 11.22
N ASP A 240 11.34 11.54 11.91
CA ASP A 240 11.21 11.96 13.31
C ASP A 240 11.19 10.79 14.28
N LYS A 241 10.74 9.61 13.85
CA LYS A 241 10.50 8.47 14.74
C LYS A 241 10.59 7.14 14.01
N THR A 242 10.97 6.10 14.74
CA THR A 242 10.86 4.70 14.30
C THR A 242 9.68 4.05 15.03
N TYR A 243 8.82 3.40 14.25
CA TYR A 243 7.69 2.63 14.75
C TYR A 243 7.97 1.15 14.57
N THR A 244 7.56 0.32 15.53
CA THR A 244 7.85 -1.12 15.51
C THR A 244 6.58 -1.90 15.83
N TRP A 245 6.30 -2.94 15.06
CA TRP A 245 5.22 -3.92 15.33
C TRP A 245 5.62 -5.30 14.84
N ALA A 246 4.86 -6.30 15.24
CA ALA A 246 5.13 -7.69 14.87
C ALA A 246 3.83 -8.45 14.63
N ILE A 247 3.92 -9.51 13.84
CA ILE A 247 2.83 -10.49 13.66
C ILE A 247 3.43 -11.90 13.65
N ARG A 248 2.67 -12.88 14.12
CA ARG A 248 3.14 -14.27 14.25
C ARG A 248 2.08 -15.23 13.77
N ASP A 249 2.53 -16.43 13.42
CA ASP A 249 1.68 -17.60 13.10
C ASP A 249 0.73 -17.35 11.92
N VAL A 250 1.20 -16.62 10.92
CA VAL A 250 0.41 -16.19 9.75
C VAL A 250 1.00 -16.68 8.44
N SER A 251 0.22 -16.60 7.35
CA SER A 251 0.75 -16.73 5.99
C SER A 251 1.66 -15.55 5.65
N PHE A 252 2.54 -15.70 4.64
CA PHE A 252 3.36 -14.57 4.20
C PHE A 252 2.50 -13.44 3.60
N ASP A 253 1.35 -13.75 3.00
CA ASP A 253 0.39 -12.75 2.53
C ASP A 253 -0.12 -11.87 3.67
N GLU A 254 -0.48 -12.48 4.82
CA GLU A 254 -0.95 -11.71 5.98
C GLU A 254 0.19 -10.95 6.65
N ALA A 255 1.42 -11.49 6.64
CA ALA A 255 2.59 -10.75 7.08
C ALA A 255 2.79 -9.46 6.26
N PHE A 256 2.67 -9.53 4.93
CA PHE A 256 2.74 -8.34 4.07
C PHE A 256 1.55 -7.41 4.22
N ARG A 257 0.33 -7.94 4.38
CA ARG A 257 -0.83 -7.11 4.72
C ARG A 257 -0.65 -6.35 6.04
N SER A 258 -0.10 -7.00 7.05
CA SER A 258 0.25 -6.37 8.33
C SER A 258 1.27 -5.26 8.16
N ALA A 259 2.33 -5.50 7.35
CA ALA A 259 3.33 -4.49 7.03
C ALA A 259 2.71 -3.23 6.39
N MET A 260 1.89 -3.42 5.36
CA MET A 260 1.30 -2.31 4.61
C MET A 260 0.19 -1.61 5.39
N ARG A 261 -0.64 -2.36 6.12
CA ARG A 261 -1.67 -1.82 7.02
C ARG A 261 -1.06 -0.92 8.09
N GLY A 262 -0.05 -1.42 8.80
CA GLY A 262 0.66 -0.65 9.83
C GLY A 262 1.34 0.59 9.27
N THR A 263 1.97 0.45 8.11
CA THR A 263 2.59 1.59 7.41
C THR A 263 1.55 2.65 7.01
N ALA A 264 0.42 2.25 6.43
CA ALA A 264 -0.66 3.17 6.06
C ALA A 264 -1.23 3.88 7.30
N GLN A 265 -1.50 3.13 8.38
CA GLN A 265 -2.01 3.64 9.65
C GLN A 265 -1.09 4.72 10.25
N ILE A 266 0.22 4.47 10.28
CA ILE A 266 1.20 5.41 10.83
C ILE A 266 1.29 6.67 9.95
N LEU A 267 1.45 6.49 8.63
CA LEU A 267 1.68 7.60 7.70
C LEU A 267 0.44 8.48 7.50
N SER A 268 -0.75 7.95 7.70
CA SER A 268 -2.01 8.70 7.69
C SER A 268 -2.36 9.37 9.03
N GLY A 269 -1.56 9.12 10.09
CA GLY A 269 -1.76 9.74 11.39
C GLY A 269 -2.73 9.01 12.33
N HIS A 270 -3.11 7.77 12.02
CA HIS A 270 -4.04 6.96 12.85
C HIS A 270 -3.33 6.15 13.95
N GLY A 271 -2.10 6.52 14.28
CA GLY A 271 -1.37 5.92 15.40
C GLY A 271 -0.49 4.74 15.01
N GLN A 272 -0.02 4.02 16.04
CA GLN A 272 0.85 2.87 15.87
C GLN A 272 0.01 1.58 15.82
N PRO A 273 0.32 0.61 14.96
CA PRO A 273 -0.29 -0.73 14.99
C PRO A 273 0.02 -1.44 16.31
N GLU A 274 -0.91 -2.28 16.74
CA GLU A 274 -0.75 -3.17 17.91
C GLU A 274 0.13 -4.37 17.60
#